data_f56816c14d9fcb0023f7304627e95752
#
_entry.id   f56816c14d9fcb0023f7304627e95752
#
_cell.length_a   1.000
_cell.length_b   1.000
_cell.length_c   1.000
_cell.angle_alpha   90.00
_cell.angle_beta   90.00
_cell.angle_gamma   90.00
#
_symmetry.space_group_name_H-M   'P 1'
#
loop_
_entity.id
_entity.type
_entity.pdbx_description
1 polymer ?
#
loop_
_entity_poly.entity_id
_entity_poly.type
_entity_poly.pdbx_seq_one_letter_code
_entity_poly.pdbx_strand_id
1 'polypeptide(L)'
;GFAAERGNHIVDRVRLKNARILGDNNARNGADRLVSGTEIQTKYCSTAARSVGAAFDGQNGQYRYMGNNGPMQLEVPRDQYAGAVETMRNKIREGKVPGVTDPAEASRLIRRGHLTYTQARNITRFGTIESVTYDIAEGSVVSLAAGGISFALTASVFWLSTGDRDAALQTAAVQAGKTFTRTLAVYVTTQQLHRLSVVQGMLKHIDFSTASPTVRLALQKGTGAGNISALNKVMKGTLVTSLALVAVTTGPDMIKMLRGRISGAQFIRNLAVASSGVAGGAVGSVAGGI
;
A
#
# COMPACT_ATOMS: atom_id res chain seq x y z
N GLY A 1 -1.24 7.42 -11.73
CA GLY A 1 -1.72 6.07 -11.66
C GLY A 1 -2.01 5.57 -10.26
N PHE A 2 -1.43 4.47 -9.89
CA PHE A 2 -1.76 3.67 -8.69
C PHE A 2 -1.84 4.44 -7.37
N ALA A 3 -0.93 5.39 -7.11
CA ALA A 3 -0.97 6.17 -5.87
C ALA A 3 -2.24 7.03 -5.74
N ALA A 4 -2.69 7.63 -6.84
CA ALA A 4 -3.93 8.41 -6.87
C ALA A 4 -5.16 7.51 -6.69
N GLU A 5 -5.19 6.38 -7.39
CA GLU A 5 -6.25 5.37 -7.30
C GLU A 5 -6.42 4.88 -5.86
N ARG A 6 -5.35 4.42 -5.23
CA ARG A 6 -5.36 3.92 -3.85
C ARG A 6 -5.63 5.02 -2.84
N GLY A 7 -5.06 6.21 -3.00
CA GLY A 7 -5.32 7.34 -2.13
C GLY A 7 -6.78 7.81 -2.18
N ASN A 8 -7.38 7.90 -3.36
CA ASN A 8 -8.82 8.19 -3.50
C ASN A 8 -9.69 7.06 -2.92
N HIS A 9 -9.27 5.80 -3.10
CA HIS A 9 -9.96 4.65 -2.51
C HIS A 9 -10.02 4.72 -0.99
N ILE A 10 -8.91 5.03 -0.32
CA ILE A 10 -8.86 5.19 1.13
C ILE A 10 -9.83 6.28 1.58
N VAL A 11 -9.83 7.44 0.92
CA VAL A 11 -10.73 8.53 1.28
C VAL A 11 -12.20 8.13 1.08
N ASP A 12 -12.54 7.42 0.00
CA ASP A 12 -13.91 6.93 -0.21
C ASP A 12 -14.31 5.93 0.89
N ARG A 13 -13.40 5.04 1.32
CA ARG A 13 -13.62 4.08 2.41
C ARG A 13 -13.79 4.75 3.77
N VAL A 14 -12.96 5.73 4.10
CA VAL A 14 -13.08 6.54 5.33
C VAL A 14 -14.43 7.29 5.37
N ARG A 15 -14.93 7.69 4.21
CA ARG A 15 -16.27 8.30 4.06
C ARG A 15 -17.42 7.29 4.00
N LEU A 16 -17.17 6.03 4.36
CA LEU A 16 -18.13 4.94 4.41
C LEU A 16 -18.80 4.61 3.08
N LYS A 17 -18.17 4.95 1.96
CA LYS A 17 -18.67 4.55 0.65
C LYS A 17 -18.33 3.09 0.35
N ASN A 18 -19.22 2.39 -0.35
CA ASN A 18 -18.91 1.06 -0.86
C ASN A 18 -17.93 1.20 -2.04
N ALA A 19 -16.64 1.07 -1.75
CA ALA A 19 -15.56 1.24 -2.71
C ALA A 19 -14.71 -0.04 -2.81
N ARG A 20 -14.39 -0.46 -4.05
CA ARG A 20 -13.53 -1.60 -4.37
C ARG A 20 -12.50 -1.19 -5.42
N ILE A 21 -11.28 -1.72 -5.31
CA ILE A 21 -10.26 -1.65 -6.36
C ILE A 21 -10.51 -2.81 -7.32
N LEU A 22 -10.50 -2.54 -8.62
CA LEU A 22 -10.69 -3.52 -9.68
C LEU A 22 -9.43 -3.65 -10.56
N GLY A 23 -8.58 -2.63 -10.60
CA GLY A 23 -7.42 -2.53 -11.49
C GLY A 23 -6.30 -3.55 -11.26
N ASP A 24 -6.34 -4.33 -10.18
CA ASP A 24 -5.30 -5.31 -9.85
C ASP A 24 -5.23 -6.49 -10.87
N ASN A 25 -6.27 -6.70 -11.68
CA ASN A 25 -6.31 -7.74 -12.72
C ASN A 25 -5.70 -7.32 -14.07
N ASN A 26 -5.23 -6.05 -14.20
CA ASN A 26 -4.69 -5.47 -15.43
C ASN A 26 -5.59 -5.62 -16.68
N ALA A 27 -6.90 -5.66 -16.51
CA ALA A 27 -7.85 -5.74 -17.61
C ALA A 27 -7.68 -4.53 -18.54
N ARG A 28 -7.46 -4.78 -19.83
CA ARG A 28 -7.30 -3.71 -20.83
C ARG A 28 -8.56 -2.85 -20.89
N ASN A 29 -8.41 -1.55 -20.66
CA ASN A 29 -9.51 -0.56 -20.61
C ASN A 29 -10.60 -0.86 -19.56
N GLY A 30 -10.31 -1.72 -18.56
CA GLY A 30 -11.20 -1.98 -17.43
C GLY A 30 -11.25 -0.82 -16.44
N ALA A 31 -12.25 -0.84 -15.55
CA ALA A 31 -12.34 0.13 -14.47
C ALA A 31 -11.21 -0.08 -13.43
N ASP A 32 -10.61 1.00 -12.96
CA ASP A 32 -9.64 0.95 -11.85
C ASP A 32 -10.35 0.71 -10.52
N ARG A 33 -11.55 1.30 -10.35
CA ARG A 33 -12.33 1.23 -9.11
C ARG A 33 -13.83 1.15 -9.37
N LEU A 34 -14.55 0.53 -8.41
CA LEU A 34 -16.01 0.59 -8.32
C LEU A 34 -16.38 1.34 -7.04
N VAL A 35 -17.18 2.40 -7.15
CA VAL A 35 -17.61 3.20 -5.99
C VAL A 35 -19.11 3.39 -6.03
N SER A 36 -19.82 2.79 -5.06
CA SER A 36 -21.30 2.82 -4.99
C SER A 36 -21.98 2.43 -6.31
N GLY A 37 -21.46 1.39 -6.97
CA GLY A 37 -21.99 0.90 -8.25
C GLY A 37 -21.49 1.64 -9.50
N THR A 38 -20.71 2.71 -9.36
CA THR A 38 -20.16 3.46 -10.50
C THR A 38 -18.74 2.98 -10.83
N GLU A 39 -18.52 2.63 -12.10
CA GLU A 39 -17.22 2.26 -12.65
C GLU A 39 -16.38 3.51 -12.89
N ILE A 40 -15.16 3.53 -12.39
CA ILE A 40 -14.26 4.70 -12.39
C ILE A 40 -12.92 4.32 -12.97
N GLN A 41 -12.46 5.15 -13.92
CA GLN A 41 -11.10 5.14 -14.43
C GLN A 41 -10.34 6.35 -13.88
N THR A 42 -9.17 6.14 -13.29
CA THR A 42 -8.37 7.21 -12.65
C THR A 42 -7.24 7.68 -13.56
N LYS A 43 -7.22 8.96 -13.93
CA LYS A 43 -6.16 9.57 -14.75
C LYS A 43 -5.63 10.84 -14.08
N TYR A 44 -4.43 10.73 -13.51
CA TYR A 44 -3.73 11.81 -12.82
C TYR A 44 -2.48 12.20 -13.63
N CYS A 45 -2.63 13.16 -14.52
CA CYS A 45 -1.56 13.76 -15.30
C CYS A 45 -1.26 15.19 -14.82
N SER A 46 -0.22 15.82 -15.37
CA SER A 46 0.23 17.13 -14.92
C SER A 46 -0.73 18.27 -15.24
N THR A 47 -1.66 18.08 -16.20
CA THR A 47 -2.67 19.08 -16.59
C THR A 47 -4.02 18.41 -16.83
N ALA A 48 -5.11 19.20 -16.72
CA ALA A 48 -6.46 18.76 -17.00
C ALA A 48 -6.61 18.15 -18.40
N ALA A 49 -6.08 18.82 -19.42
CA ALA A 49 -6.12 18.35 -20.81
C ALA A 49 -5.40 17.01 -20.98
N ARG A 50 -4.25 16.80 -20.32
CA ARG A 50 -3.52 15.52 -20.36
C ARG A 50 -4.27 14.43 -19.58
N SER A 51 -4.89 14.78 -18.45
CA SER A 51 -5.67 13.81 -17.66
C SER A 51 -6.87 13.30 -18.47
N VAL A 52 -7.59 14.19 -19.15
CA VAL A 52 -8.72 13.81 -20.03
C VAL A 52 -8.19 13.12 -21.28
N GLY A 53 -7.20 13.68 -21.97
CA GLY A 53 -6.62 13.13 -23.20
C GLY A 53 -6.13 11.69 -23.04
N ALA A 54 -5.60 11.33 -21.87
CA ALA A 54 -5.17 9.97 -21.57
C ALA A 54 -6.31 8.93 -21.57
N ALA A 55 -7.58 9.36 -21.63
CA ALA A 55 -8.74 8.49 -21.71
C ALA A 55 -9.22 8.24 -23.16
N PHE A 56 -8.57 8.85 -24.14
CA PHE A 56 -8.92 8.72 -25.55
C PHE A 56 -7.89 7.86 -26.29
N ASP A 57 -8.37 7.11 -27.28
CA ASP A 57 -7.52 6.27 -28.12
C ASP A 57 -6.62 7.13 -29.01
N GLY A 58 -5.36 6.72 -29.16
CA GLY A 58 -4.39 7.44 -29.99
C GLY A 58 -4.63 7.31 -31.49
N GLN A 59 -5.33 6.26 -31.94
CA GLN A 59 -5.57 6.00 -33.37
C GLN A 59 -6.82 6.69 -33.89
N ASN A 60 -7.98 6.49 -33.21
CA ASN A 60 -9.27 7.03 -33.64
C ASN A 60 -9.76 8.23 -32.81
N GLY A 61 -9.07 8.54 -31.71
CA GLY A 61 -9.40 9.64 -30.83
C GLY A 61 -10.68 9.46 -30.03
N GLN A 62 -11.23 8.25 -29.95
CA GLN A 62 -12.48 7.94 -29.24
C GLN A 62 -12.21 7.66 -27.76
N TYR A 63 -13.21 7.96 -26.92
CA TYR A 63 -13.21 7.59 -25.49
C TYR A 63 -13.20 6.06 -25.35
N ARG A 64 -12.18 5.52 -24.68
CA ARG A 64 -11.94 4.07 -24.68
C ARG A 64 -12.43 3.32 -23.45
N TYR A 65 -12.85 4.05 -22.40
CA TYR A 65 -13.30 3.43 -21.15
C TYR A 65 -14.82 3.30 -21.12
N MET A 66 -15.28 2.18 -21.66
CA MET A 66 -16.71 1.84 -21.72
C MET A 66 -16.99 0.74 -20.68
N GLY A 67 -17.97 1.00 -19.82
CA GLY A 67 -18.46 0.06 -18.82
C GLY A 67 -19.79 -0.57 -19.25
N ASN A 68 -20.42 -1.30 -18.32
CA ASN A 68 -21.68 -1.99 -18.57
C ASN A 68 -22.84 -1.03 -18.88
N ASN A 69 -22.78 0.21 -18.36
CA ASN A 69 -23.86 1.21 -18.48
C ASN A 69 -23.44 2.44 -19.30
N GLY A 70 -22.51 2.27 -20.25
CA GLY A 70 -22.00 3.35 -21.08
C GLY A 70 -20.60 3.84 -20.64
N PRO A 71 -20.22 5.09 -20.96
CA PRO A 71 -18.90 5.62 -20.58
C PRO A 71 -18.68 5.63 -19.08
N MET A 72 -17.56 5.04 -18.63
CA MET A 72 -17.11 5.09 -17.22
C MET A 72 -16.83 6.53 -16.80
N GLN A 73 -16.92 6.81 -15.50
CA GLN A 73 -16.47 8.09 -14.98
C GLN A 73 -14.93 8.17 -15.02
N LEU A 74 -14.42 9.33 -15.44
CA LEU A 74 -13.01 9.64 -15.45
C LEU A 74 -12.66 10.49 -14.21
N GLU A 75 -11.95 9.90 -13.26
CA GLU A 75 -11.49 10.59 -12.06
C GLU A 75 -10.18 11.33 -12.33
N VAL A 76 -10.19 12.64 -12.06
CA VAL A 76 -9.07 13.55 -12.30
C VAL A 76 -8.63 14.23 -11.01
N PRO A 77 -7.41 14.83 -10.94
CA PRO A 77 -6.97 15.61 -9.80
C PRO A 77 -8.01 16.68 -9.39
N ARG A 78 -8.19 16.85 -8.08
CA ARG A 78 -9.17 17.81 -7.52
C ARG A 78 -8.97 19.22 -8.04
N ASP A 79 -7.72 19.65 -8.14
CA ASP A 79 -7.30 20.97 -8.61
C ASP A 79 -7.47 21.18 -10.12
N GLN A 80 -7.67 20.09 -10.87
CA GLN A 80 -7.84 20.12 -12.33
C GLN A 80 -9.31 19.92 -12.78
N TYR A 81 -10.25 19.73 -11.85
CA TYR A 81 -11.62 19.33 -12.16
C TYR A 81 -12.31 20.25 -13.17
N ALA A 82 -12.29 21.58 -12.94
CA ALA A 82 -12.99 22.53 -13.82
C ALA A 82 -12.44 22.48 -15.26
N GLY A 83 -11.12 22.49 -15.43
CA GLY A 83 -10.47 22.37 -16.75
C GLY A 83 -10.70 21.01 -17.41
N ALA A 84 -10.85 19.95 -16.63
CA ALA A 84 -11.15 18.62 -17.14
C ALA A 84 -12.59 18.54 -17.66
N VAL A 85 -13.55 19.15 -16.97
CA VAL A 85 -14.95 19.23 -17.44
C VAL A 85 -15.01 20.00 -18.76
N GLU A 86 -14.31 21.13 -18.90
CA GLU A 86 -14.30 21.88 -20.16
C GLU A 86 -13.61 21.09 -21.29
N THR A 87 -12.50 20.43 -21.00
CA THR A 87 -11.84 19.56 -21.97
C THR A 87 -12.78 18.44 -22.44
N MET A 88 -13.54 17.80 -21.53
CA MET A 88 -14.48 16.75 -21.86
C MET A 88 -15.66 17.30 -22.68
N ARG A 89 -16.16 18.51 -22.38
CA ARG A 89 -17.18 19.18 -23.20
C ARG A 89 -16.76 19.28 -24.67
N ASN A 90 -15.52 19.70 -24.89
CA ASN A 90 -14.99 19.83 -26.25
C ASN A 90 -14.91 18.44 -26.93
N LYS A 91 -14.49 17.41 -26.20
CA LYS A 91 -14.47 16.02 -26.73
C LYS A 91 -15.85 15.50 -27.09
N ILE A 92 -16.90 15.86 -26.34
CA ILE A 92 -18.28 15.53 -26.67
C ILE A 92 -18.73 16.29 -27.93
N ARG A 93 -18.45 17.60 -28.02
CA ARG A 93 -18.75 18.39 -29.24
C ARG A 93 -18.06 17.86 -30.48
N GLU A 94 -16.86 17.28 -30.34
CA GLU A 94 -16.12 16.61 -31.43
C GLU A 94 -16.67 15.22 -31.77
N GLY A 95 -17.75 14.76 -31.09
CA GLY A 95 -18.32 13.42 -31.30
C GLY A 95 -17.40 12.27 -30.85
N LYS A 96 -16.46 12.54 -29.94
CA LYS A 96 -15.43 11.56 -29.53
C LYS A 96 -15.81 10.73 -28.31
N VAL A 97 -17.00 10.92 -27.75
CA VAL A 97 -17.49 10.14 -26.61
C VAL A 97 -18.68 9.30 -27.04
N PRO A 98 -18.53 7.99 -27.29
CA PRO A 98 -19.61 7.15 -27.78
C PRO A 98 -20.83 7.17 -26.86
N GLY A 99 -22.01 7.37 -27.45
CA GLY A 99 -23.26 7.39 -26.71
C GLY A 99 -23.57 8.69 -25.96
N VAL A 100 -22.71 9.72 -26.05
CA VAL A 100 -22.91 11.01 -25.40
C VAL A 100 -22.80 12.15 -26.42
N THR A 101 -23.88 12.87 -26.63
CA THR A 101 -23.98 13.97 -27.62
C THR A 101 -24.16 15.33 -26.95
N ASP A 102 -24.68 15.40 -25.72
CA ASP A 102 -24.88 16.64 -25.00
C ASP A 102 -23.61 17.02 -24.21
N PRO A 103 -22.94 18.14 -24.54
CA PRO A 103 -21.79 18.64 -23.80
C PRO A 103 -22.05 18.95 -22.31
N ALA A 104 -23.31 19.16 -21.91
CA ALA A 104 -23.68 19.35 -20.51
C ALA A 104 -23.39 18.12 -19.65
N GLU A 105 -23.37 16.93 -20.24
CA GLU A 105 -23.06 15.67 -19.56
C GLU A 105 -21.58 15.53 -19.16
N ALA A 106 -20.70 16.42 -19.62
CA ALA A 106 -19.27 16.38 -19.27
C ALA A 106 -19.03 16.36 -17.75
N SER A 107 -19.82 17.09 -16.97
CA SER A 107 -19.72 17.12 -15.52
C SER A 107 -20.10 15.80 -14.85
N ARG A 108 -20.95 14.98 -15.48
CA ARG A 108 -21.32 13.64 -15.04
C ARG A 108 -20.21 12.62 -15.35
N LEU A 109 -19.54 12.80 -16.48
CA LEU A 109 -18.44 11.93 -16.91
C LEU A 109 -17.12 12.20 -16.16
N ILE A 110 -16.90 13.43 -15.72
CA ILE A 110 -15.70 13.81 -14.96
C ILE A 110 -15.99 13.72 -13.46
N ARG A 111 -15.23 12.87 -12.77
CA ARG A 111 -15.25 12.75 -11.32
C ARG A 111 -14.13 13.57 -10.71
N ARG A 112 -14.46 14.40 -9.72
CA ARG A 112 -13.50 15.13 -8.92
C ARG A 112 -12.85 14.19 -7.91
N GLY A 113 -11.57 13.89 -8.06
CA GLY A 113 -10.80 13.10 -7.09
C GLY A 113 -10.61 13.85 -5.77
N HIS A 114 -10.23 13.14 -4.74
CA HIS A 114 -9.98 13.70 -3.41
C HIS A 114 -8.61 14.37 -3.30
N LEU A 115 -7.64 13.91 -4.10
CA LEU A 115 -6.26 14.38 -4.10
C LEU A 115 -6.01 15.39 -5.22
N THR A 116 -5.11 16.35 -4.98
CA THR A 116 -4.48 17.13 -6.04
C THR A 116 -3.45 16.30 -6.79
N TYR A 117 -3.00 16.77 -7.96
CA TYR A 117 -1.91 16.11 -8.69
C TYR A 117 -0.62 16.04 -7.84
N THR A 118 -0.29 17.14 -7.15
CA THR A 118 0.90 17.22 -6.29
C THR A 118 0.80 16.26 -5.11
N GLN A 119 -0.35 16.18 -4.43
CA GLN A 119 -0.57 15.24 -3.33
C GLN A 119 -0.41 13.78 -3.79
N ALA A 120 -1.03 13.40 -4.91
CA ALA A 120 -0.90 12.06 -5.46
C ALA A 120 0.56 11.70 -5.83
N ARG A 121 1.33 12.69 -6.33
CA ARG A 121 2.76 12.50 -6.60
C ARG A 121 3.58 12.38 -5.30
N ASN A 122 3.25 13.15 -4.28
CA ASN A 122 3.96 13.14 -3.01
C ASN A 122 3.77 11.84 -2.23
N ILE A 123 2.63 11.15 -2.36
CA ILE A 123 2.42 9.81 -1.78
C ILE A 123 3.52 8.83 -2.19
N THR A 124 4.10 8.97 -3.38
CA THR A 124 5.18 8.08 -3.86
C THR A 124 6.58 8.50 -3.42
N ARG A 125 6.72 9.63 -2.72
CA ARG A 125 8.01 10.17 -2.29
C ARG A 125 8.29 9.83 -0.84
N PHE A 126 9.55 9.52 -0.53
CA PHE A 126 9.99 9.28 0.85
C PHE A 126 9.81 10.54 1.71
N GLY A 127 9.30 10.36 2.93
CA GLY A 127 9.29 11.36 3.99
C GLY A 127 8.33 12.54 3.79
N THR A 128 7.48 12.52 2.75
CA THR A 128 6.45 13.57 2.60
C THR A 128 5.30 13.34 3.57
N ILE A 129 4.62 14.40 3.99
CA ILE A 129 3.44 14.30 4.88
C ILE A 129 2.37 13.41 4.24
N GLU A 130 2.13 13.55 2.96
CA GLU A 130 1.16 12.73 2.22
C GLU A 130 1.55 11.26 2.20
N SER A 131 2.83 10.92 2.01
CA SER A 131 3.26 9.52 1.99
C SER A 131 3.17 8.87 3.37
N VAL A 132 3.57 9.58 4.42
CA VAL A 132 3.47 9.09 5.80
C VAL A 132 2.01 8.93 6.21
N THR A 133 1.16 9.91 5.90
CA THR A 133 -0.28 9.85 6.20
C THR A 133 -0.96 8.69 5.46
N TYR A 134 -0.60 8.48 4.20
CA TYR A 134 -1.07 7.35 3.41
C TYR A 134 -0.67 6.01 4.04
N ASP A 135 0.60 5.84 4.38
CA ASP A 135 1.12 4.61 4.98
C ASP A 135 0.50 4.33 6.36
N ILE A 136 0.24 5.37 7.16
CA ILE A 136 -0.49 5.22 8.43
C ILE A 136 -1.92 4.72 8.18
N ALA A 137 -2.62 5.29 7.21
CA ALA A 137 -3.99 4.89 6.90
C ALA A 137 -4.07 3.43 6.41
N GLU A 138 -3.18 3.01 5.50
CA GLU A 138 -3.12 1.61 5.06
C GLU A 138 -2.65 0.67 6.18
N GLY A 139 -1.59 1.04 6.89
CA GLY A 139 -1.00 0.23 7.95
C GLY A 139 -1.94 0.04 9.15
N SER A 140 -2.87 0.96 9.38
CA SER A 140 -3.84 0.86 10.46
C SER A 140 -4.75 -0.36 10.32
N VAL A 141 -5.14 -0.72 9.11
CA VAL A 141 -5.97 -1.92 8.85
C VAL A 141 -5.21 -3.20 9.22
N VAL A 142 -3.94 -3.30 8.78
CA VAL A 142 -3.07 -4.45 9.11
C VAL A 142 -2.80 -4.51 10.61
N SER A 143 -2.54 -3.36 11.23
CA SER A 143 -2.21 -3.26 12.64
C SER A 143 -3.40 -3.58 13.55
N LEU A 144 -4.62 -3.22 13.14
CA LEU A 144 -5.87 -3.61 13.84
C LEU A 144 -6.07 -5.12 13.81
N ALA A 145 -5.84 -5.77 12.67
CA ALA A 145 -5.93 -7.22 12.57
C ALA A 145 -4.90 -7.91 13.47
N ALA A 146 -3.65 -7.47 13.45
CA ALA A 146 -2.58 -8.01 14.31
C ALA A 146 -2.88 -7.77 15.81
N GLY A 147 -3.38 -6.59 16.17
CA GLY A 147 -3.81 -6.26 17.51
C GLY A 147 -4.96 -7.14 17.99
N GLY A 148 -5.96 -7.38 17.15
CA GLY A 148 -7.10 -8.25 17.45
C GLY A 148 -6.69 -9.71 17.68
N ILE A 149 -5.80 -10.27 16.86
CA ILE A 149 -5.24 -11.62 17.05
C ILE A 149 -4.46 -11.68 18.38
N SER A 150 -3.59 -10.70 18.63
CA SER A 150 -2.83 -10.62 19.89
C SER A 150 -3.74 -10.54 21.10
N PHE A 151 -4.83 -9.77 21.03
CA PHE A 151 -5.83 -9.69 22.09
C PHE A 151 -6.47 -11.06 22.36
N ALA A 152 -6.97 -11.74 21.34
CA ALA A 152 -7.66 -13.02 21.49
C ALA A 152 -6.73 -14.09 22.08
N LEU A 153 -5.50 -14.20 21.59
CA LEU A 153 -4.52 -15.16 22.11
C LEU A 153 -4.15 -14.87 23.55
N THR A 154 -3.84 -13.61 23.90
CA THR A 154 -3.42 -13.22 25.25
C THR A 154 -4.57 -13.41 26.25
N ALA A 155 -5.78 -13.01 25.89
CA ALA A 155 -6.96 -13.20 26.75
C ALA A 155 -7.21 -14.69 27.04
N SER A 156 -7.15 -15.54 26.01
CA SER A 156 -7.36 -16.98 26.14
C SER A 156 -6.31 -17.64 27.03
N VAL A 157 -5.02 -17.40 26.77
CA VAL A 157 -3.92 -18.01 27.53
C VAL A 157 -3.93 -17.55 28.99
N PHE A 158 -4.11 -16.26 29.23
CA PHE A 158 -4.10 -15.71 30.59
C PHE A 158 -5.32 -16.21 31.38
N TRP A 159 -6.52 -16.21 30.80
CA TRP A 159 -7.73 -16.73 31.44
C TRP A 159 -7.60 -18.22 31.77
N LEU A 160 -7.11 -19.06 30.85
CA LEU A 160 -6.88 -20.47 31.10
C LEU A 160 -5.84 -20.73 32.19
N SER A 161 -4.86 -19.84 32.38
CA SER A 161 -3.79 -20.00 33.37
C SER A 161 -4.18 -19.48 34.77
N THR A 162 -4.97 -18.42 34.84
CA THR A 162 -5.28 -17.74 36.13
C THR A 162 -6.73 -17.89 36.61
N GLY A 163 -7.65 -18.18 35.68
CA GLY A 163 -9.10 -18.17 35.97
C GLY A 163 -9.69 -16.76 36.14
N ASP A 164 -8.88 -15.71 36.15
CA ASP A 164 -9.30 -14.32 36.28
C ASP A 164 -9.58 -13.68 34.94
N ARG A 165 -10.87 -13.48 34.65
CA ARG A 165 -11.35 -12.91 33.38
C ARG A 165 -10.97 -11.43 33.21
N ASP A 166 -11.11 -10.64 34.28
CA ASP A 166 -10.92 -9.19 34.19
C ASP A 166 -9.43 -8.85 34.03
N ALA A 167 -8.57 -9.51 34.78
CA ALA A 167 -7.11 -9.40 34.60
C ALA A 167 -6.67 -9.91 33.23
N ALA A 168 -7.29 -10.96 32.67
CA ALA A 168 -7.03 -11.48 31.36
C ALA A 168 -7.38 -10.45 30.27
N LEU A 169 -8.54 -9.81 30.34
CA LEU A 169 -8.98 -8.80 29.38
C LEU A 169 -8.11 -7.54 29.44
N GLN A 170 -7.74 -7.08 30.64
CA GLN A 170 -6.86 -5.92 30.80
C GLN A 170 -5.48 -6.19 30.23
N THR A 171 -4.87 -7.34 30.53
CA THR A 171 -3.56 -7.75 30.03
C THR A 171 -3.59 -7.88 28.48
N ALA A 172 -4.66 -8.47 27.95
CA ALA A 172 -4.87 -8.62 26.51
C ALA A 172 -5.00 -7.26 25.80
N ALA A 173 -5.73 -6.30 26.39
CA ALA A 173 -5.86 -4.95 25.81
C ALA A 173 -4.53 -4.21 25.74
N VAL A 174 -3.70 -4.28 26.79
CA VAL A 174 -2.36 -3.70 26.81
C VAL A 174 -1.48 -4.33 25.74
N GLN A 175 -1.50 -5.66 25.61
CA GLN A 175 -0.68 -6.39 24.63
C GLN A 175 -1.15 -6.14 23.19
N ALA A 176 -2.46 -6.06 22.96
CA ALA A 176 -3.02 -5.69 21.67
C ALA A 176 -2.59 -4.28 21.24
N GLY A 177 -2.62 -3.32 22.16
CA GLY A 177 -2.15 -1.95 21.90
C GLY A 177 -0.66 -1.89 21.56
N LYS A 178 0.18 -2.64 22.26
CA LYS A 178 1.63 -2.75 21.95
C LYS A 178 1.85 -3.37 20.56
N THR A 179 1.13 -4.46 20.26
CA THR A 179 1.20 -5.15 18.97
C THR A 179 0.74 -4.23 17.84
N PHE A 180 -0.38 -3.52 18.02
CA PHE A 180 -0.87 -2.54 17.06
C PHE A 180 0.18 -1.47 16.75
N THR A 181 0.71 -0.82 17.79
CA THR A 181 1.69 0.26 17.63
C THR A 181 2.98 -0.22 16.95
N ARG A 182 3.48 -1.39 17.36
CA ARG A 182 4.70 -1.98 16.76
C ARG A 182 4.47 -2.36 15.29
N THR A 183 3.35 -3.01 14.99
CA THR A 183 3.02 -3.41 13.61
C THR A 183 2.87 -2.19 12.72
N LEU A 184 2.18 -1.15 13.19
CA LEU A 184 2.04 0.11 12.46
C LEU A 184 3.40 0.77 12.21
N ALA A 185 4.25 0.85 13.22
CA ALA A 185 5.59 1.44 13.08
C ALA A 185 6.43 0.67 12.05
N VAL A 186 6.43 -0.66 12.10
CA VAL A 186 7.15 -1.50 11.12
C VAL A 186 6.56 -1.32 9.72
N TYR A 187 5.23 -1.30 9.58
CA TYR A 187 4.58 -1.11 8.29
C TYR A 187 4.98 0.22 7.64
N VAL A 188 4.80 1.34 8.36
CA VAL A 188 5.14 2.69 7.87
C VAL A 188 6.63 2.78 7.51
N THR A 189 7.52 2.27 8.38
CA THR A 189 8.97 2.27 8.12
C THR A 189 9.31 1.45 6.89
N THR A 190 8.70 0.28 6.69
CA THR A 190 8.88 -0.57 5.51
C THR A 190 8.50 0.18 4.24
N GLN A 191 7.32 0.82 4.22
CA GLN A 191 6.86 1.58 3.06
C GLN A 191 7.78 2.77 2.76
N GLN A 192 8.23 3.48 3.78
CA GLN A 192 9.17 4.59 3.61
C GLN A 192 10.53 4.10 3.09
N LEU A 193 11.08 3.00 3.62
CA LEU A 193 12.33 2.41 3.12
C LEU A 193 12.24 2.01 1.65
N HIS A 194 11.10 1.45 1.22
CA HIS A 194 10.89 1.12 -0.19
C HIS A 194 10.97 2.33 -1.14
N ARG A 195 10.74 3.56 -0.66
CA ARG A 195 10.82 4.78 -1.47
C ARG A 195 12.22 5.38 -1.53
N LEU A 196 13.15 4.91 -0.71
CA LEU A 196 14.54 5.38 -0.74
C LEU A 196 15.26 4.88 -1.99
N SER A 197 15.87 5.79 -2.75
CA SER A 197 16.62 5.45 -3.97
C SER A 197 17.81 4.52 -3.68
N VAL A 198 18.47 4.68 -2.52
CA VAL A 198 19.55 3.80 -2.08
C VAL A 198 19.03 2.37 -1.87
N VAL A 199 17.90 2.20 -1.18
CA VAL A 199 17.28 0.88 -0.97
C VAL A 199 16.87 0.28 -2.31
N GLN A 200 16.24 1.05 -3.18
CA GLN A 200 15.87 0.60 -4.53
C GLN A 200 17.11 0.18 -5.36
N GLY A 201 18.21 0.91 -5.24
CA GLY A 201 19.49 0.56 -5.87
C GLY A 201 20.00 -0.79 -5.37
N MET A 202 20.04 -1.00 -4.05
CA MET A 202 20.47 -2.27 -3.43
C MET A 202 19.57 -3.44 -3.87
N LEU A 203 18.26 -3.25 -3.89
CA LEU A 203 17.30 -4.30 -4.26
C LEU A 203 17.41 -4.72 -5.74
N LYS A 204 17.90 -3.86 -6.63
CA LYS A 204 18.14 -4.22 -8.05
C LYS A 204 19.18 -5.32 -8.22
N HIS A 205 20.18 -5.37 -7.36
CA HIS A 205 21.25 -6.36 -7.40
C HIS A 205 20.87 -7.72 -6.79
N ILE A 206 19.70 -7.82 -6.15
CA ILE A 206 19.22 -9.07 -5.57
C ILE A 206 18.43 -9.84 -6.62
N ASP A 207 19.03 -10.93 -7.10
CA ASP A 207 18.42 -11.84 -8.05
C ASP A 207 18.70 -13.29 -7.68
N PHE A 208 17.65 -14.01 -7.35
CA PHE A 208 17.71 -15.44 -7.01
C PHE A 208 17.65 -16.38 -8.23
N SER A 209 17.60 -15.83 -9.45
CA SER A 209 17.67 -16.64 -10.68
C SER A 209 19.02 -17.35 -10.82
N THR A 210 20.09 -16.77 -10.26
CA THR A 210 21.45 -17.29 -10.27
C THR A 210 21.74 -18.30 -9.13
N ALA A 211 20.83 -18.43 -8.16
CA ALA A 211 20.97 -19.42 -7.07
C ALA A 211 20.86 -20.85 -7.59
N SER A 212 21.47 -21.81 -6.88
CA SER A 212 21.38 -23.22 -7.27
C SER A 212 19.93 -23.73 -7.30
N PRO A 213 19.60 -24.73 -8.13
CA PRO A 213 18.23 -25.26 -8.24
C PRO A 213 17.65 -25.71 -6.89
N THR A 214 18.48 -26.34 -6.05
CA THR A 214 18.08 -26.81 -4.72
C THR A 214 17.69 -25.65 -3.80
N VAL A 215 18.51 -24.59 -3.77
CA VAL A 215 18.24 -23.39 -2.96
C VAL A 215 16.98 -22.68 -3.45
N ARG A 216 16.81 -22.54 -4.77
CA ARG A 216 15.61 -21.93 -5.35
C ARG A 216 14.34 -22.72 -4.96
N LEU A 217 14.37 -24.05 -5.09
CA LEU A 217 13.22 -24.88 -4.75
C LEU A 217 12.87 -24.79 -3.26
N ALA A 218 13.86 -24.81 -2.38
CA ALA A 218 13.66 -24.65 -0.95
C ALA A 218 13.05 -23.28 -0.60
N LEU A 219 13.58 -22.19 -1.19
CA LEU A 219 13.04 -20.84 -1.00
C LEU A 219 11.64 -20.69 -1.58
N GLN A 220 11.35 -21.26 -2.75
CA GLN A 220 10.00 -21.24 -3.33
C GLN A 220 9.00 -21.99 -2.46
N LYS A 221 9.35 -23.17 -1.95
CA LYS A 221 8.49 -23.92 -1.02
C LYS A 221 8.25 -23.14 0.28
N GLY A 222 9.31 -22.60 0.89
CA GLY A 222 9.20 -21.87 2.15
C GLY A 222 8.44 -20.54 2.04
N THR A 223 8.45 -19.89 0.87
CA THR A 223 7.76 -18.62 0.63
C THR A 223 6.42 -18.76 -0.09
N GLY A 224 6.08 -19.94 -0.60
CA GLY A 224 4.90 -20.15 -1.44
C GLY A 224 5.01 -19.50 -2.84
N ALA A 225 6.20 -19.10 -3.27
CA ALA A 225 6.42 -18.43 -4.55
C ALA A 225 6.34 -19.41 -5.73
N GLY A 226 5.36 -19.28 -6.60
CA GLY A 226 5.13 -20.20 -7.74
C GLY A 226 6.17 -20.08 -8.86
N ASN A 227 6.97 -19.01 -8.90
CA ASN A 227 8.01 -18.78 -9.91
C ASN A 227 9.14 -17.90 -9.39
N ILE A 228 10.23 -17.75 -10.16
CA ILE A 228 11.41 -16.95 -9.76
C ILE A 228 11.08 -15.46 -9.61
N SER A 229 10.23 -14.90 -10.45
CA SER A 229 9.82 -13.49 -10.35
C SER A 229 9.07 -13.23 -9.03
N ALA A 230 8.15 -14.11 -8.66
CA ALA A 230 7.45 -14.07 -7.38
C ALA A 230 8.41 -14.25 -6.21
N LEU A 231 9.37 -15.18 -6.31
CA LEU A 231 10.41 -15.40 -5.31
C LEU A 231 11.25 -14.12 -5.10
N ASN A 232 11.75 -13.52 -6.16
CA ASN A 232 12.51 -12.27 -6.11
C ASN A 232 11.69 -11.16 -5.43
N LYS A 233 10.41 -11.02 -5.76
CA LYS A 233 9.52 -10.02 -5.16
C LYS A 233 9.34 -10.25 -3.66
N VAL A 234 9.04 -11.49 -3.25
CA VAL A 234 8.85 -11.85 -1.83
C VAL A 234 10.14 -11.62 -1.05
N MET A 235 11.28 -12.11 -1.54
CA MET A 235 12.57 -11.98 -0.85
C MET A 235 13.02 -10.51 -0.70
N LYS A 236 12.83 -9.69 -1.74
CA LYS A 236 13.08 -8.25 -1.66
C LYS A 236 12.19 -7.57 -0.62
N GLY A 237 10.91 -7.90 -0.59
CA GLY A 237 9.96 -7.43 0.41
C GLY A 237 10.37 -7.83 1.83
N THR A 238 10.74 -9.09 2.03
CA THR A 238 11.19 -9.62 3.32
C THR A 238 12.43 -8.89 3.83
N LEU A 239 13.41 -8.63 2.97
CA LEU A 239 14.62 -7.89 3.33
C LEU A 239 14.31 -6.47 3.81
N VAL A 240 13.46 -5.73 3.10
CA VAL A 240 13.08 -4.36 3.52
C VAL A 240 12.29 -4.39 4.82
N THR A 241 11.36 -5.33 4.99
CA THR A 241 10.60 -5.49 6.24
C THR A 241 11.53 -5.85 7.41
N SER A 242 12.53 -6.69 7.18
CA SER A 242 13.53 -7.05 8.17
C SER A 242 14.36 -5.83 8.60
N LEU A 243 14.80 -5.00 7.65
CA LEU A 243 15.49 -3.75 7.94
C LEU A 243 14.58 -2.79 8.73
N ALA A 244 13.32 -2.67 8.37
CA ALA A 244 12.34 -1.86 9.09
C ALA A 244 12.14 -2.36 10.52
N LEU A 245 12.02 -3.68 10.72
CA LEU A 245 11.87 -4.28 12.03
C LEU A 245 13.08 -4.00 12.92
N VAL A 246 14.31 -4.17 12.40
CA VAL A 246 15.53 -3.81 13.12
C VAL A 246 15.54 -2.32 13.47
N ALA A 247 15.25 -1.44 12.53
CA ALA A 247 15.22 0.01 12.77
C ALA A 247 14.19 0.39 13.84
N VAL A 248 12.98 -0.17 13.81
CA VAL A 248 11.92 0.12 14.80
C VAL A 248 12.27 -0.44 16.18
N THR A 249 12.89 -1.63 16.25
CA THR A 249 13.22 -2.26 17.55
C THR A 249 14.46 -1.68 18.19
N THR A 250 15.47 -1.30 17.41
CA THR A 250 16.76 -0.79 17.92
C THR A 250 16.86 0.73 17.92
N GLY A 251 16.04 1.42 17.14
CA GLY A 251 16.03 2.89 17.08
C GLY A 251 15.86 3.56 18.44
N PRO A 252 14.93 3.15 19.31
CA PRO A 252 14.81 3.69 20.65
C PRO A 252 16.06 3.47 21.49
N ASP A 253 16.74 2.34 21.36
CA ASP A 253 17.95 2.02 22.10
C ASP A 253 19.15 2.81 21.58
N MET A 254 19.24 3.07 20.28
CA MET A 254 20.23 3.97 19.72
C MET A 254 20.08 5.39 20.28
N ILE A 255 18.84 5.90 20.39
CA ILE A 255 18.59 7.20 21.01
C ILE A 255 18.98 7.19 22.51
N LYS A 256 18.68 6.11 23.24
CA LYS A 256 19.09 5.98 24.65
C LYS A 256 20.61 5.95 24.79
N MET A 257 21.33 5.25 23.89
CA MET A 257 22.79 5.22 23.85
C MET A 257 23.35 6.62 23.59
N LEU A 258 22.87 7.32 22.59
CA LEU A 258 23.30 8.70 22.27
C LEU A 258 23.04 9.68 23.41
N ARG A 259 21.99 9.43 24.23
CA ARG A 259 21.66 10.19 25.44
C ARG A 259 22.40 9.68 26.70
N GLY A 260 23.35 8.74 26.59
CA GLY A 260 24.08 8.15 27.70
C GLY A 260 23.24 7.29 28.65
N ARG A 261 22.03 6.87 28.27
CA ARG A 261 21.13 6.07 29.11
C ARG A 261 21.41 4.57 29.07
N ILE A 262 22.06 4.08 28.03
CA ILE A 262 22.59 2.71 27.91
C ILE A 262 23.98 2.75 27.33
N SER A 263 24.80 1.72 27.66
CA SER A 263 26.15 1.58 27.12
C SER A 263 26.14 1.10 25.68
N GLY A 264 27.21 1.36 24.92
CA GLY A 264 27.40 0.81 23.57
C GLY A 264 27.34 -0.72 23.55
N ALA A 265 27.88 -1.39 24.58
CA ALA A 265 27.84 -2.84 24.72
C ALA A 265 26.37 -3.34 24.87
N GLN A 266 25.55 -2.65 25.66
CA GLN A 266 24.13 -2.95 25.81
C GLN A 266 23.38 -2.76 24.49
N PHE A 267 23.69 -1.68 23.75
CA PHE A 267 23.09 -1.44 22.42
C PHE A 267 23.46 -2.56 21.42
N ILE A 268 24.73 -2.97 21.35
CA ILE A 268 25.18 -4.06 20.48
C ILE A 268 24.48 -5.38 20.83
N ARG A 269 24.32 -5.68 22.12
CA ARG A 269 23.58 -6.86 22.57
C ARG A 269 22.12 -6.83 22.12
N ASN A 270 21.44 -5.70 22.28
CA ASN A 270 20.04 -5.52 21.86
C ASN A 270 19.89 -5.64 20.33
N LEU A 271 20.84 -5.07 19.58
CA LEU A 271 20.91 -5.19 18.12
C LEU A 271 21.10 -6.66 17.68
N ALA A 272 21.99 -7.41 18.34
CA ALA A 272 22.21 -8.82 18.04
C ALA A 272 20.95 -9.67 18.30
N VAL A 273 20.24 -9.42 19.41
CA VAL A 273 18.97 -10.09 19.71
C VAL A 273 17.89 -9.74 18.68
N ALA A 274 17.77 -8.47 18.30
CA ALA A 274 16.80 -8.04 17.28
C ALA A 274 17.11 -8.68 15.91
N SER A 275 18.39 -8.73 15.51
CA SER A 275 18.81 -9.30 14.23
C SER A 275 18.65 -10.84 14.21
N SER A 276 18.94 -11.53 15.31
CA SER A 276 18.75 -13.00 15.40
C SER A 276 17.28 -13.39 15.33
N GLY A 277 16.38 -12.59 15.93
CA GLY A 277 14.94 -12.80 15.82
C GLY A 277 14.43 -12.65 14.37
N VAL A 278 14.98 -11.69 13.63
CA VAL A 278 14.68 -11.49 12.21
C VAL A 278 15.24 -12.62 11.35
N ALA A 279 16.50 -13.02 11.58
CA ALA A 279 17.11 -14.16 10.88
C ALA A 279 16.40 -15.47 11.20
N GLY A 280 16.03 -15.71 12.45
CA GLY A 280 15.26 -16.87 12.88
C GLY A 280 13.85 -16.92 12.26
N GLY A 281 13.18 -15.79 12.13
CA GLY A 281 11.89 -15.69 11.42
C GLY A 281 12.00 -15.99 9.93
N ALA A 282 13.05 -15.51 9.27
CA ALA A 282 13.30 -15.79 7.85
C ALA A 282 13.67 -17.28 7.63
N VAL A 283 14.53 -17.87 8.49
CA VAL A 283 14.88 -19.28 8.43
C VAL A 283 13.72 -20.18 8.87
N GLY A 284 12.93 -19.77 9.87
CA GLY A 284 11.75 -20.49 10.34
C GLY A 284 10.65 -20.58 9.30
N SER A 285 10.45 -19.54 8.46
CA SER A 285 9.53 -19.59 7.34
C SER A 285 9.98 -20.57 6.24
N VAL A 286 11.31 -20.78 6.10
CA VAL A 286 11.89 -21.76 5.17
C VAL A 286 11.83 -23.19 5.77
N ALA A 287 12.13 -23.34 7.06
CA ALA A 287 12.15 -24.65 7.73
C ALA A 287 10.74 -25.17 8.09
N GLY A 288 9.78 -24.29 8.38
CA GLY A 288 8.40 -24.68 8.65
C GLY A 288 7.57 -25.05 7.41
N GLY A 289 8.13 -24.91 6.22
CA GLY A 289 7.54 -25.31 4.94
C GLY A 289 8.06 -26.67 4.42
N ILE A 290 8.91 -27.36 5.18
CA ILE A 290 9.34 -28.72 4.93
C ILE A 290 8.53 -29.65 5.83
#